data_01b866dd31c5858b6194373b9e7de3d1
#
_entry.id   01b866dd31c5858b6194373b9e7de3d1
#
_cell.length_a   1.000
_cell.length_b   1.000
_cell.length_c   1.000
_cell.angle_alpha   90.00
_cell.angle_beta   90.00
_cell.angle_gamma   90.00
#
_symmetry.space_group_name_H-M   'P 1'
#
loop_
_entity.id
_entity.type
_entity.pdbx_description
1 polymer ?
#
loop_
_entity_poly.entity_id
_entity_poly.type
_entity_poly.pdbx_seq_one_letter_code
_entity_poly.pdbx_strand_id
1 'polypeptide(L)'
;MKAASDPVIAVLNEVVGTSSVGAMVREALRRVLQQLETSAGQMAWEIIPLTAFGSSLPESIRSCWVFVIRAGAETGAERHPNSHQRSLSLTGSGIFELRGPDGWTPHPLVSTGSDATEQGWVTIPPATWHRLSVSPQAWGMLSFHTVAPEELIEERPVDPNDLDGETHQERYAGRR
;
A
#
# COMPACT_ATOMS: atom_id res chain seq x y z
N MET A 1 4.33 20.38 14.91
CA MET A 1 4.66 20.76 13.52
C MET A 1 3.85 19.84 12.62
N LYS A 2 2.94 20.37 11.78
CA LYS A 2 2.33 19.57 10.72
C LYS A 2 3.46 19.10 9.78
N ALA A 3 3.60 17.79 9.57
CA ALA A 3 4.50 17.29 8.54
C ALA A 3 4.15 17.99 7.22
N ALA A 4 5.14 18.43 6.46
CA ALA A 4 4.91 18.99 5.13
C ALA A 4 4.18 17.92 4.30
N SER A 5 3.08 18.29 3.66
CA SER A 5 2.34 17.37 2.81
C SER A 5 3.26 16.90 1.67
N ASP A 6 3.27 15.60 1.39
CA ASP A 6 4.04 15.05 0.27
C ASP A 6 3.44 15.58 -1.06
N PRO A 7 4.17 16.39 -1.85
CA PRO A 7 3.64 16.99 -3.06
C PRO A 7 3.22 15.95 -4.11
N VAL A 8 3.77 14.75 -4.04
CA VAL A 8 3.39 13.64 -4.92
C VAL A 8 1.97 13.17 -4.62
N ILE A 9 1.54 13.18 -3.36
CA ILE A 9 0.18 12.81 -2.98
C ILE A 9 -0.86 13.73 -3.62
N ALA A 10 -0.59 15.04 -3.71
CA ALA A 10 -1.51 15.97 -4.34
C ALA A 10 -1.78 15.58 -5.81
N VAL A 11 -0.72 15.26 -6.56
CA VAL A 11 -0.84 14.81 -7.95
C VAL A 11 -1.56 13.46 -8.03
N LEU A 12 -1.22 12.51 -7.16
CA LEU A 12 -1.88 11.21 -7.13
C LEU A 12 -3.38 11.32 -6.82
N ASN A 13 -3.77 12.22 -5.91
CA ASN A 13 -5.18 12.50 -5.61
C ASN A 13 -5.93 12.99 -6.85
N GLU A 14 -5.37 13.94 -7.59
CA GLU A 14 -5.99 14.46 -8.82
C GLU A 14 -6.17 13.33 -9.85
N VAL A 15 -5.13 12.52 -10.06
CA VAL A 15 -5.16 11.44 -11.05
C VAL A 15 -6.18 10.36 -10.66
N VAL A 16 -6.16 9.89 -9.42
CA VAL A 16 -7.09 8.86 -8.93
C VAL A 16 -8.52 9.39 -8.85
N GLY A 17 -8.70 10.68 -8.61
CA GLY A 17 -10.00 11.35 -8.57
C GLY A 17 -10.69 11.49 -9.94
N THR A 18 -9.97 11.25 -11.06
CA THR A 18 -10.61 11.27 -12.38
C THR A 18 -11.61 10.12 -12.54
N SER A 19 -12.72 10.35 -13.23
CA SER A 19 -13.79 9.36 -13.39
C SER A 19 -13.32 8.05 -14.01
N SER A 20 -12.45 8.15 -15.03
CA SER A 20 -11.92 6.98 -15.75
C SER A 20 -10.99 6.14 -14.89
N VAL A 21 -10.04 6.79 -14.20
CA VAL A 21 -9.11 6.10 -13.30
C VAL A 21 -9.85 5.52 -12.11
N GLY A 22 -10.75 6.28 -11.49
CA GLY A 22 -11.57 5.80 -10.38
C GLY A 22 -12.43 4.58 -10.75
N ALA A 23 -13.00 4.54 -11.96
CA ALA A 23 -13.75 3.37 -12.44
C ALA A 23 -12.83 2.16 -12.64
N MET A 24 -11.67 2.35 -13.23
CA MET A 24 -10.67 1.30 -13.43
C MET A 24 -10.16 0.72 -12.11
N VAL A 25 -9.85 1.58 -11.14
CA VAL A 25 -9.38 1.16 -9.80
C VAL A 25 -10.46 0.36 -9.06
N ARG A 26 -11.72 0.80 -9.10
CA ARG A 26 -12.84 0.05 -8.51
C ARG A 26 -13.03 -1.33 -9.14
N GLU A 27 -12.86 -1.42 -10.46
CA GLU A 27 -12.96 -2.70 -11.16
C GLU A 27 -11.80 -3.65 -10.80
N ALA A 28 -10.57 -3.15 -10.69
CA ALA A 28 -9.43 -3.91 -10.19
C ALA A 28 -9.66 -4.38 -8.73
N LEU A 29 -10.14 -3.49 -7.87
CA LEU A 29 -10.48 -3.83 -6.49
C LEU A 29 -11.50 -4.96 -6.40
N ARG A 30 -12.54 -4.94 -7.25
CA ARG A 30 -13.56 -5.99 -7.31
C ARG A 30 -12.96 -7.34 -7.71
N ARG A 31 -12.06 -7.36 -8.70
CA ARG A 31 -11.35 -8.59 -9.11
C ARG A 31 -10.48 -9.15 -7.99
N VAL A 32 -9.73 -8.29 -7.30
CA VAL A 32 -8.86 -8.70 -6.19
C VAL A 32 -9.67 -9.22 -5.00
N LEU A 33 -10.82 -8.62 -4.70
CA LEU A 33 -11.77 -9.14 -3.70
C LEU A 33 -12.22 -10.57 -4.04
N GLN A 34 -12.61 -10.83 -5.29
CA GLN A 34 -13.00 -12.16 -5.76
C GLN A 34 -11.85 -13.18 -5.65
N GLN A 35 -10.61 -12.75 -6.01
CA GLN A 35 -9.43 -13.62 -5.83
C GLN A 35 -9.23 -13.98 -4.35
N LEU A 36 -9.39 -13.00 -3.46
CA LEU A 36 -9.23 -13.24 -2.02
C LEU A 36 -10.28 -14.21 -1.49
N GLU A 37 -11.54 -14.14 -1.93
CA GLU A 37 -12.61 -15.06 -1.54
C GLU A 37 -12.29 -16.52 -1.85
N THR A 38 -11.62 -16.77 -2.98
CA THR A 38 -11.25 -18.12 -3.43
C THR A 38 -9.86 -18.57 -2.95
N SER A 39 -9.10 -17.70 -2.32
CA SER A 39 -7.75 -17.95 -1.79
C SER A 39 -7.78 -18.35 -0.32
N ALA A 40 -6.82 -19.16 0.13
CA ALA A 40 -6.57 -19.39 1.56
C ALA A 40 -5.70 -18.30 2.21
N GLY A 41 -5.09 -17.41 1.41
CA GLY A 41 -4.22 -16.34 1.88
C GLY A 41 -4.94 -15.24 2.64
N GLN A 42 -4.18 -14.44 3.39
CA GLN A 42 -4.70 -13.27 4.08
C GLN A 42 -4.82 -12.04 3.18
N MET A 43 -4.16 -12.05 2.02
CA MET A 43 -4.07 -10.94 1.09
C MET A 43 -4.10 -11.43 -0.35
N ALA A 44 -4.70 -10.61 -1.23
CA ALA A 44 -4.61 -10.75 -2.68
C ALA A 44 -4.24 -9.39 -3.29
N TRP A 45 -3.69 -9.39 -4.50
CA TRP A 45 -3.27 -8.15 -5.18
C TRP A 45 -3.27 -8.30 -6.70
N GLU A 46 -3.30 -7.16 -7.37
CA GLU A 46 -3.17 -7.02 -8.83
C GLU A 46 -2.26 -5.83 -9.14
N ILE A 47 -1.37 -5.98 -10.12
CA ILE A 47 -0.56 -4.87 -10.65
C ILE A 47 -1.42 -4.08 -11.63
N ILE A 48 -1.47 -2.77 -11.44
CA ILE A 48 -2.14 -1.86 -12.38
C ILE A 48 -1.07 -1.28 -13.33
N PRO A 49 -1.19 -1.50 -14.65
CA PRO A 49 -0.29 -0.89 -15.61
C PRO A 49 -0.32 0.64 -15.51
N LEU A 50 0.85 1.28 -15.43
CA LEU A 50 0.91 2.75 -15.28
C LEU A 50 0.29 3.49 -16.47
N THR A 51 0.26 2.87 -17.65
CA THR A 51 -0.43 3.40 -18.84
C THR A 51 -1.93 3.64 -18.63
N ALA A 52 -2.55 2.93 -17.68
CA ALA A 52 -3.96 3.11 -17.34
C ALA A 52 -4.25 4.47 -16.64
N PHE A 53 -3.22 5.13 -16.11
CA PHE A 53 -3.30 6.44 -15.47
C PHE A 53 -3.05 7.61 -16.46
N GLY A 54 -2.74 7.31 -17.74
CA GLY A 54 -2.35 8.32 -18.72
C GLY A 54 -0.94 8.88 -18.47
N SER A 55 -0.70 10.11 -18.92
CA SER A 55 0.61 10.77 -18.81
C SER A 55 0.76 11.64 -17.55
N SER A 56 -0.18 11.59 -16.63
CA SER A 56 -0.26 12.53 -15.50
C SER A 56 0.44 12.05 -14.22
N LEU A 57 0.99 10.84 -14.22
CA LEU A 57 1.73 10.35 -13.06
C LEU A 57 3.10 11.03 -12.93
N PRO A 58 3.56 11.32 -11.71
CA PRO A 58 4.93 11.75 -11.46
C PRO A 58 5.94 10.72 -11.98
N GLU A 59 7.05 11.17 -12.58
CA GLU A 59 8.11 10.29 -13.10
C GLU A 59 8.72 9.35 -12.04
N SER A 60 8.65 9.75 -10.77
CA SER A 60 9.10 8.92 -9.65
C SER A 60 8.22 7.70 -9.40
N ILE A 61 7.00 7.65 -9.93
CA ILE A 61 6.11 6.49 -9.79
C ILE A 61 6.45 5.46 -10.87
N ARG A 62 6.84 4.25 -10.46
CA ARG A 62 7.28 3.18 -11.34
C ARG A 62 6.41 1.93 -11.29
N SER A 63 5.57 1.78 -10.25
CA SER A 63 4.54 0.74 -10.18
C SER A 63 3.34 1.15 -9.35
N CYS A 64 2.22 0.47 -9.61
CA CYS A 64 0.98 0.63 -8.88
C CYS A 64 0.32 -0.72 -8.66
N TRP A 65 -0.23 -0.93 -7.45
CA TRP A 65 -0.82 -2.16 -6.99
C TRP A 65 -2.16 -1.90 -6.31
N VAL A 66 -3.15 -2.76 -6.58
CA VAL A 66 -4.34 -2.88 -5.73
C VAL A 66 -4.14 -4.06 -4.80
N PHE A 67 -4.33 -3.85 -3.51
CA PHE A 67 -4.32 -4.89 -2.48
C PHE A 67 -5.66 -5.00 -1.82
N VAL A 68 -6.02 -6.21 -1.43
CA VAL A 68 -7.10 -6.45 -0.47
C VAL A 68 -6.61 -7.38 0.61
N ILE A 69 -6.82 -6.98 1.86
CA ILE A 69 -6.44 -7.74 3.05
C ILE A 69 -7.71 -8.15 3.79
N ARG A 70 -7.75 -9.40 4.27
CA ARG A 70 -8.93 -9.94 4.99
C ARG A 70 -9.26 -9.16 6.23
N ALA A 71 -10.54 -9.17 6.57
CA ALA A 71 -11.05 -8.66 7.84
C ALA A 71 -10.32 -9.27 9.03
N GLY A 72 -9.91 -8.42 9.97
CA GLY A 72 -9.24 -8.82 11.21
C GLY A 72 -7.82 -9.38 11.02
N ALA A 73 -7.24 -9.29 9.82
CA ALA A 73 -5.86 -9.75 9.60
C ALA A 73 -4.84 -8.82 10.27
N GLU A 74 -3.76 -9.42 10.74
CA GLU A 74 -2.55 -8.74 11.19
C GLU A 74 -1.39 -9.22 10.34
N THR A 75 -0.67 -8.29 9.70
CA THR A 75 0.55 -8.62 8.97
C THR A 75 1.75 -8.57 9.92
N GLY A 76 2.76 -9.40 9.68
CA GLY A 76 4.05 -9.21 10.31
C GLY A 76 4.72 -7.91 9.84
N ALA A 77 5.84 -7.55 10.48
CA ALA A 77 6.66 -6.43 10.03
C ALA A 77 7.31 -6.76 8.68
N GLU A 78 7.27 -5.75 7.79
CA GLU A 78 7.95 -5.78 6.49
C GLU A 78 8.51 -4.40 6.16
N ARG A 79 9.48 -4.33 5.24
CA ARG A 79 9.96 -3.07 4.66
C ARG A 79 10.35 -3.24 3.20
N HIS A 80 10.35 -2.14 2.47
CA HIS A 80 10.85 -2.07 1.10
C HIS A 80 12.13 -1.24 1.07
N PRO A 81 13.34 -1.86 1.07
CA PRO A 81 14.60 -1.13 1.18
C PRO A 81 14.87 -0.22 -0.02
N ASN A 82 14.29 -0.55 -1.18
CA ASN A 82 14.54 0.14 -2.43
C ASN A 82 13.36 0.97 -2.95
N SER A 83 12.28 1.10 -2.20
CA SER A 83 11.08 1.79 -2.68
C SER A 83 10.48 2.74 -1.64
N HIS A 84 10.10 3.92 -2.09
CA HIS A 84 9.16 4.79 -1.40
C HIS A 84 7.74 4.32 -1.74
N GLN A 85 6.92 4.03 -0.74
CA GLN A 85 5.54 3.59 -0.89
C GLN A 85 4.57 4.70 -0.49
N ARG A 86 3.50 4.85 -1.27
CA ARG A 86 2.35 5.71 -0.94
C ARG A 86 1.08 4.92 -1.13
N SER A 87 0.33 4.73 -0.05
CA SER A 87 -0.88 3.90 -0.07
C SER A 87 -2.11 4.72 0.27
N LEU A 88 -3.15 4.54 -0.54
CA LEU A 88 -4.48 5.13 -0.39
C LEU A 88 -5.47 4.07 0.05
N SER A 89 -6.24 4.34 1.10
CA SER A 89 -7.37 3.51 1.50
C SER A 89 -8.55 3.70 0.54
N LEU A 90 -8.98 2.61 -0.11
CA LEU A 90 -10.10 2.63 -1.08
C LEU A 90 -11.42 2.20 -0.46
N THR A 91 -11.39 1.16 0.38
CA THR A 91 -12.56 0.59 1.05
C THR A 91 -12.15 -0.08 2.35
N GLY A 92 -13.02 -0.04 3.35
CA GLY A 92 -12.70 -0.55 4.68
C GLY A 92 -11.78 0.39 5.46
N SER A 93 -11.10 -0.15 6.44
CA SER A 93 -10.19 0.61 7.31
C SER A 93 -9.16 -0.30 7.99
N GLY A 94 -8.10 0.31 8.46
CA GLY A 94 -7.06 -0.38 9.23
C GLY A 94 -6.04 0.62 9.77
N ILE A 95 -4.98 0.09 10.34
CA ILE A 95 -3.89 0.87 10.90
C ILE A 95 -2.59 0.41 10.24
N PHE A 96 -1.86 1.34 9.63
CA PHE A 96 -0.44 1.19 9.39
C PHE A 96 0.31 1.60 10.65
N GLU A 97 1.21 0.78 11.12
CA GLU A 97 2.20 1.17 12.12
C GLU A 97 3.56 1.28 11.45
N LEU A 98 4.19 2.45 11.57
CA LEU A 98 5.52 2.72 11.03
C LEU A 98 6.54 2.76 12.17
N ARG A 99 7.67 2.11 11.98
CA ARG A 99 8.77 2.08 12.97
C ARG A 99 9.61 3.33 12.84
N GLY A 100 9.60 4.14 13.88
CA GLY A 100 10.49 5.28 14.07
C GLY A 100 11.52 5.05 15.19
N PRO A 101 12.36 6.04 15.49
CA PRO A 101 13.35 5.96 16.59
C PRO A 101 12.73 5.65 17.95
N ASP A 102 11.54 6.20 18.20
CA ASP A 102 10.83 6.09 19.47
C ASP A 102 9.87 4.91 19.55
N GLY A 103 9.83 4.07 18.52
CA GLY A 103 8.95 2.91 18.47
C GLY A 103 7.98 2.93 17.30
N TRP A 104 6.89 2.16 17.43
CA TRP A 104 5.84 2.09 16.44
C TRP A 104 4.87 3.27 16.55
N THR A 105 4.63 3.95 15.44
CA THR A 105 3.66 5.05 15.35
C THR A 105 2.46 4.60 14.52
N PRO A 106 1.23 4.60 15.08
CA PRO A 106 0.04 4.21 14.35
C PRO A 106 -0.43 5.32 13.40
N HIS A 107 -0.81 4.92 12.19
CA HIS A 107 -1.44 5.74 11.16
C HIS A 107 -2.78 5.10 10.78
N PRO A 108 -3.89 5.43 11.46
CA PRO A 108 -5.20 4.92 11.11
C PRO A 108 -5.63 5.50 9.75
N LEU A 109 -6.05 4.61 8.86
CA LEU A 109 -6.59 4.97 7.54
C LEU A 109 -8.02 4.45 7.42
N VAL A 110 -8.86 5.33 6.91
CA VAL A 110 -10.25 4.99 6.56
C VAL A 110 -10.51 5.40 5.12
N SER A 111 -11.35 4.65 4.43
CA SER A 111 -11.81 5.09 3.13
C SER A 111 -12.78 6.26 3.33
N THR A 112 -12.50 7.39 2.69
CA THR A 112 -13.31 8.62 2.79
C THR A 112 -14.37 8.74 1.68
N GLY A 113 -14.70 7.63 1.01
CA GLY A 113 -15.62 7.65 -0.13
C GLY A 113 -14.99 8.31 -1.37
N SER A 114 -15.75 9.15 -2.07
CA SER A 114 -15.28 9.83 -3.29
C SER A 114 -14.34 11.02 -3.03
N ASP A 115 -14.23 11.47 -1.78
CA ASP A 115 -13.38 12.59 -1.39
C ASP A 115 -12.07 12.04 -0.80
N ALA A 116 -11.11 11.70 -1.68
CA ALA A 116 -9.77 11.31 -1.29
C ALA A 116 -9.05 12.51 -0.65
N THR A 117 -9.20 12.65 0.67
CA THR A 117 -8.47 13.64 1.46
C THR A 117 -7.10 13.08 1.85
N GLU A 118 -6.16 13.95 2.24
CA GLU A 118 -4.84 13.54 2.76
C GLU A 118 -4.93 12.50 3.89
N GLN A 119 -6.06 12.41 4.61
CA GLN A 119 -6.32 11.44 5.68
C GLN A 119 -6.49 9.99 5.20
N GLY A 120 -6.72 9.77 3.90
CA GLY A 120 -6.77 8.42 3.31
C GLY A 120 -5.40 7.88 2.91
N TRP A 121 -4.33 8.67 3.00
CA TRP A 121 -2.99 8.33 2.55
C TRP A 121 -2.02 8.04 3.69
N VAL A 122 -1.11 7.10 3.43
CA VAL A 122 0.12 6.92 4.19
C VAL A 122 1.31 6.96 3.25
N THR A 123 2.38 7.60 3.69
CA THR A 123 3.68 7.65 3.01
C THR A 123 4.70 6.87 3.83
N ILE A 124 5.35 5.90 3.21
CA ILE A 124 6.33 5.02 3.84
C ILE A 124 7.68 5.21 3.13
N PRO A 125 8.66 5.86 3.77
CA PRO A 125 10.00 6.00 3.22
C PRO A 125 10.68 4.64 2.97
N PRO A 126 11.67 4.57 2.07
CA PRO A 126 12.47 3.37 1.88
C PRO A 126 13.04 2.83 3.20
N ALA A 127 13.17 1.52 3.31
CA ALA A 127 13.72 0.83 4.47
C ALA A 127 12.97 1.05 5.82
N THR A 128 11.79 1.68 5.80
CA THR A 128 10.98 1.85 7.00
C THR A 128 10.18 0.59 7.28
N TRP A 129 10.42 -0.03 8.44
CA TRP A 129 9.61 -1.14 8.92
C TRP A 129 8.17 -0.69 9.12
N HIS A 130 7.23 -1.45 8.59
CA HIS A 130 5.80 -1.22 8.76
C HIS A 130 5.05 -2.54 8.90
N ARG A 131 3.88 -2.47 9.51
CA ARG A 131 2.94 -3.59 9.67
C ARG A 131 1.52 -3.06 9.66
N LEU A 132 0.56 -3.95 9.39
CA LEU A 132 -0.84 -3.58 9.29
C LEU A 132 -1.70 -4.39 10.24
N SER A 133 -2.76 -3.74 10.75
CA SER A 133 -3.89 -4.39 11.39
C SER A 133 -5.18 -3.94 10.71
N VAL A 134 -6.03 -4.89 10.36
CA VAL A 134 -7.26 -4.67 9.58
C VAL A 134 -8.47 -4.72 10.48
N SER A 135 -9.38 -3.75 10.32
CA SER A 135 -10.67 -3.70 11.01
C SER A 135 -11.54 -4.93 10.67
N PRO A 136 -12.73 -5.14 11.34
CA PRO A 136 -13.61 -6.26 11.05
C PRO A 136 -14.21 -6.34 9.64
N GLN A 137 -13.77 -5.48 8.74
CA GLN A 137 -14.10 -5.51 7.31
C GLN A 137 -12.83 -5.64 6.49
N ALA A 138 -12.88 -6.32 5.33
CA ALA A 138 -11.74 -6.39 4.43
C ALA A 138 -11.30 -4.97 4.00
N TRP A 139 -10.00 -4.78 3.90
CA TRP A 139 -9.39 -3.48 3.59
C TRP A 139 -8.75 -3.49 2.22
N GLY A 140 -9.28 -2.65 1.33
CA GLY A 140 -8.76 -2.45 -0.02
C GLY A 140 -7.95 -1.17 -0.13
N MET A 141 -6.78 -1.26 -0.76
CA MET A 141 -5.83 -0.17 -0.90
C MET A 141 -5.26 -0.09 -2.31
N LEU A 142 -4.84 1.12 -2.69
CA LEU A 142 -4.05 1.40 -3.89
C LEU A 142 -2.67 1.88 -3.44
N SER A 143 -1.62 1.16 -3.85
CA SER A 143 -0.24 1.48 -3.45
C SER A 143 0.62 1.82 -4.66
N PHE A 144 1.32 2.94 -4.59
CA PHE A 144 2.28 3.43 -5.58
C PHE A 144 3.70 3.28 -5.04
N HIS A 145 4.60 2.80 -5.90
CA HIS A 145 6.00 2.57 -5.58
C HIS A 145 6.94 3.27 -6.55
N THR A 146 8.18 3.52 -6.10
CA THR A 146 9.21 4.22 -6.88
C THR A 146 10.14 3.28 -7.65
N VAL A 147 9.85 1.98 -7.68
CA VAL A 147 10.55 0.97 -8.46
C VAL A 147 9.57 0.19 -9.33
N ALA A 148 10.07 -0.44 -10.40
CA ALA A 148 9.27 -1.31 -11.24
C ALA A 148 8.78 -2.55 -10.47
N PRO A 149 7.66 -3.18 -10.88
CA PRO A 149 7.08 -4.30 -10.12
C PRO A 149 8.07 -5.45 -9.89
N GLU A 150 8.88 -5.77 -10.89
CA GLU A 150 9.88 -6.85 -10.85
C GLU A 150 11.11 -6.52 -10.00
N GLU A 151 11.29 -5.24 -9.65
CA GLU A 151 12.41 -4.75 -8.84
C GLU A 151 12.05 -4.56 -7.38
N LEU A 152 10.74 -4.55 -7.04
CA LEU A 152 10.29 -4.32 -5.67
C LEU A 152 10.80 -5.41 -4.75
N ILE A 153 11.63 -5.03 -3.78
CA ILE A 153 12.16 -5.90 -2.74
C ILE A 153 11.29 -5.78 -1.51
N GLU A 154 10.92 -6.91 -0.94
CA GLU A 154 10.33 -7.01 0.38
C GLU A 154 11.33 -7.69 1.32
N GLU A 155 11.55 -7.09 2.46
CA GLU A 155 12.30 -7.67 3.58
C GLU A 155 11.37 -7.96 4.74
N ARG A 156 11.57 -9.11 5.37
CA ARG A 156 10.92 -9.51 6.62
C ARG A 156 11.98 -9.93 7.65
N PRO A 157 11.81 -9.60 8.93
CA PRO A 157 12.73 -10.07 9.95
C PRO A 157 12.59 -11.61 10.10
N VAL A 158 13.71 -12.30 10.29
CA VAL A 158 13.71 -13.73 10.61
C VAL A 158 13.09 -13.96 11.99
N ASP A 159 13.49 -13.15 12.98
CA ASP A 159 12.83 -13.06 14.28
C ASP A 159 11.89 -11.83 14.30
N PRO A 160 10.56 -12.01 14.43
CA PRO A 160 9.61 -10.89 14.48
C PRO A 160 9.88 -9.88 15.62
N ASN A 161 10.62 -10.25 16.65
CA ASN A 161 10.96 -9.42 17.79
C ASN A 161 12.31 -8.70 17.62
N ASP A 162 13.09 -9.04 16.60
CA ASP A 162 14.41 -8.44 16.32
C ASP A 162 14.46 -7.85 14.90
N LEU A 163 14.03 -6.59 14.80
CA LEU A 163 13.99 -5.87 13.51
C LEU A 163 15.38 -5.42 13.02
N ASP A 164 16.37 -5.44 13.90
CA ASP A 164 17.76 -5.07 13.58
C ASP A 164 18.63 -6.30 13.28
N GLY A 165 18.07 -7.49 13.44
CA GLY A 165 18.70 -8.76 13.19
C GLY A 165 18.68 -9.20 11.73
N GLU A 166 18.77 -10.52 11.54
CA GLU A 166 18.75 -11.16 10.22
C GLU A 166 17.40 -10.96 9.52
N THR A 167 17.44 -10.68 8.20
CA THR A 167 16.26 -10.51 7.37
C THR A 167 16.20 -11.52 6.24
N HIS A 168 14.99 -11.91 5.87
CA HIS A 168 14.69 -12.60 4.64
C HIS A 168 14.24 -11.62 3.58
N GLN A 169 14.87 -11.67 2.39
CA GLN A 169 14.53 -10.80 1.26
C GLN A 169 13.92 -11.62 0.13
N GLU A 170 12.89 -11.07 -0.49
CA GLU A 170 12.33 -11.63 -1.71
C GLU A 170 11.85 -10.51 -2.65
N ARG A 171 11.70 -10.86 -3.94
CA ARG A 171 11.04 -9.98 -4.90
C ARG A 171 9.53 -10.14 -4.80
N TYR A 172 8.84 -9.05 -4.60
CA TYR A 172 7.39 -9.06 -4.36
C TYR A 172 6.60 -9.70 -5.52
N ALA A 173 6.97 -9.43 -6.78
CA ALA A 173 6.31 -9.99 -7.96
C ALA A 173 6.46 -11.52 -8.09
N GLY A 174 7.36 -12.14 -7.36
CA GLY A 174 7.56 -13.60 -7.33
C GLY A 174 6.55 -14.36 -6.47
N ARG A 175 5.76 -13.66 -5.66
CA ARG A 175 4.69 -14.26 -4.85
C ARG A 175 3.43 -14.45 -5.70
N ARG A 176 3.09 -15.69 -5.98
CA ARG A 176 1.79 -16.09 -6.54
C ARG A 176 1.16 -17.16 -5.66
#